data_cdf6b2cc955cc75ecdf6dc6f66ff7394
#
_entry.id   cdf6b2cc955cc75ecdf6dc6f66ff7394
#
_cell.length_a   1.000
_cell.length_b   1.000
_cell.length_c   1.000
_cell.angle_alpha   90.00
_cell.angle_beta   90.00
_cell.angle_gamma   90.00
#
_symmetry.space_group_name_H-M   'P 1'
#
loop_
_entity.id
_entity.type
_entity.pdbx_description
1 polymer ?
#
loop_
_entity_poly.entity_id
_entity_poly.type
_entity_poly.pdbx_seq_one_letter_code
_entity_poly.pdbx_strand_id
1 'polypeptide(L)'
;MSDILKKILAVKKQEINAAKATKPYSSLLQEAKSTPPSRDFVAAIHNKINAGQSAVIAEIKQASPSKGILRGKSSDPETPSFEFLPAEIAKTYALHGAACLSVLTDKQFFLGSPEYLQAARTACSLPVLRKDFILEDYQIAEARVMQADCILLIVSAFLLENETHSAKPDSGPLMRMLKLEELAHSLGMSV
;
A
#
# COMPACT_ATOMS: atom_id res chain seq x y z
N MET A 1 1.07 -13.47 -18.94
CA MET A 1 0.85 -12.69 -17.70
C MET A 1 -0.10 -13.46 -16.80
N SER A 2 0.06 -13.36 -15.48
CA SER A 2 -0.61 -14.26 -14.54
C SER A 2 -2.11 -13.93 -14.42
N ASP A 3 -2.97 -14.97 -14.56
CA ASP A 3 -4.44 -14.83 -14.42
C ASP A 3 -4.83 -14.26 -13.05
N ILE A 4 -3.98 -14.42 -12.03
CA ILE A 4 -4.24 -13.89 -10.69
C ILE A 4 -4.22 -12.35 -10.67
N LEU A 5 -3.30 -11.70 -11.40
CA LEU A 5 -3.26 -10.24 -11.45
C LEU A 5 -4.55 -9.67 -12.08
N LYS A 6 -5.05 -10.28 -13.17
CA LYS A 6 -6.33 -9.88 -13.78
C LYS A 6 -7.50 -9.98 -12.81
N LYS A 7 -7.55 -11.06 -12.01
CA LYS A 7 -8.58 -11.24 -10.97
C LYS A 7 -8.47 -10.17 -9.88
N ILE A 8 -7.25 -9.88 -9.41
CA ILE A 8 -7.00 -8.84 -8.40
C ILE A 8 -7.48 -7.48 -8.90
N LEU A 9 -7.11 -7.10 -10.13
CA LEU A 9 -7.49 -5.80 -10.70
C LEU A 9 -9.00 -5.66 -10.88
N ALA A 10 -9.69 -6.75 -11.27
CA ALA A 10 -11.14 -6.75 -11.39
C ALA A 10 -11.84 -6.51 -10.04
N VAL A 11 -11.38 -7.19 -8.99
CA VAL A 11 -11.89 -6.99 -7.62
C VAL A 11 -11.58 -5.58 -7.13
N LYS A 12 -10.36 -5.08 -7.37
CA LYS A 12 -9.95 -3.73 -6.94
C LYS A 12 -10.83 -2.65 -7.56
N LYS A 13 -11.21 -2.77 -8.84
CA LYS A 13 -12.18 -1.86 -9.47
C LYS A 13 -13.53 -1.86 -8.77
N GLN A 14 -14.02 -3.03 -8.35
CA GLN A 14 -15.28 -3.13 -7.61
C GLN A 14 -15.16 -2.45 -6.24
N GLU A 15 -14.05 -2.67 -5.51
CA GLU A 15 -13.77 -2.03 -4.22
C GLU A 15 -13.74 -0.50 -4.36
N ILE A 16 -13.03 0.03 -5.36
CA ILE A 16 -12.95 1.47 -5.63
C ILE A 16 -14.33 2.05 -5.92
N ASN A 17 -15.14 1.39 -6.77
CA ASN A 17 -16.48 1.86 -7.10
C ASN A 17 -17.40 1.87 -5.86
N ALA A 18 -17.33 0.85 -5.01
CA ALA A 18 -18.07 0.80 -3.77
C ALA A 18 -17.63 1.89 -2.78
N ALA A 19 -16.33 2.14 -2.67
CA ALA A 19 -15.78 3.21 -1.83
C ALA A 19 -16.22 4.60 -2.31
N LYS A 20 -16.19 4.86 -3.62
CA LYS A 20 -16.68 6.11 -4.24
C LYS A 20 -18.17 6.35 -3.98
N ALA A 21 -18.98 5.29 -3.98
CA ALA A 21 -20.41 5.39 -3.67
C ALA A 21 -20.66 5.76 -2.20
N THR A 22 -19.77 5.35 -1.30
CA THR A 22 -19.87 5.65 0.14
C THR A 22 -19.33 7.04 0.48
N LYS A 23 -18.19 7.43 -0.12
CA LYS A 23 -17.53 8.70 0.16
C LYS A 23 -17.12 9.38 -1.14
N PRO A 24 -17.69 10.57 -1.47
CA PRO A 24 -17.30 11.31 -2.67
C PRO A 24 -15.81 11.67 -2.68
N TYR A 25 -15.18 11.63 -3.86
CA TYR A 25 -13.75 11.93 -4.02
C TYR A 25 -13.37 13.33 -3.49
N SER A 26 -14.21 14.34 -3.73
CA SER A 26 -13.96 15.70 -3.24
C SER A 26 -13.83 15.77 -1.72
N SER A 27 -14.70 15.08 -1.01
CA SER A 27 -14.66 15.01 0.46
C SER A 27 -13.42 14.25 0.95
N LEU A 28 -13.09 13.13 0.30
CA LEU A 28 -11.91 12.33 0.62
C LEU A 28 -10.61 13.12 0.37
N LEU A 29 -10.53 13.87 -0.73
CA LEU A 29 -9.37 14.69 -1.07
C LEU A 29 -9.19 15.86 -0.08
N GLN A 30 -10.29 16.47 0.38
CA GLN A 30 -10.24 17.50 1.41
C GLN A 30 -9.69 16.94 2.73
N GLU A 31 -10.13 15.77 3.14
CA GLU A 31 -9.62 15.09 4.34
C GLU A 31 -8.14 14.71 4.18
N ALA A 32 -7.74 14.19 3.01
CA ALA A 32 -6.36 13.89 2.68
C ALA A 32 -5.45 15.11 2.85
N LYS A 33 -5.88 16.28 2.38
CA LYS A 33 -5.14 17.55 2.54
C LYS A 33 -5.04 18.03 3.99
N SER A 34 -5.99 17.64 4.85
CA SER A 34 -6.01 17.99 6.27
C SER A 34 -5.27 16.98 7.16
N THR A 35 -4.83 15.86 6.59
CA THR A 35 -4.09 14.82 7.32
C THR A 35 -2.72 15.36 7.75
N PRO A 36 -2.23 15.08 8.98
CA PRO A 36 -0.91 15.48 9.44
C PRO A 36 0.20 15.10 8.47
N PRO A 37 1.33 15.83 8.39
CA PRO A 37 2.40 15.57 7.44
C PRO A 37 2.87 14.11 7.41
N SER A 38 3.22 13.61 6.22
CA SER A 38 3.83 12.29 6.05
C SER A 38 5.24 12.27 6.64
N ARG A 39 5.70 11.10 7.03
CA ARG A 39 7.10 10.84 7.39
C ARG A 39 7.89 10.70 6.09
N ASP A 40 9.12 11.20 6.08
CA ASP A 40 9.98 11.13 4.90
C ASP A 40 10.51 9.72 4.69
N PHE A 41 9.89 8.99 3.76
CA PHE A 41 10.22 7.61 3.42
C PHE A 41 11.59 7.50 2.75
N VAL A 42 11.90 8.43 1.86
CA VAL A 42 13.15 8.45 1.11
C VAL A 42 14.32 8.84 2.02
N ALA A 43 14.14 9.87 2.85
CA ALA A 43 15.18 10.25 3.81
C ALA A 43 15.49 9.14 4.81
N ALA A 44 14.50 8.35 5.25
CA ALA A 44 14.73 7.22 6.14
C ALA A 44 15.65 6.16 5.51
N ILE A 45 15.49 5.90 4.21
CA ILE A 45 16.37 5.01 3.44
C ILE A 45 17.79 5.60 3.32
N HIS A 46 17.88 6.86 2.89
CA HIS A 46 19.17 7.55 2.72
C HIS A 46 19.96 7.65 4.03
N ASN A 47 19.29 7.90 5.15
CA ASN A 47 19.93 7.97 6.46
C ASN A 47 20.63 6.65 6.83
N LYS A 48 20.02 5.50 6.52
CA LYS A 48 20.65 4.19 6.71
C LYS A 48 21.87 4.00 5.82
N ILE A 49 21.71 4.30 4.53
CA ILE A 49 22.80 4.18 3.54
C ILE A 49 23.99 5.08 3.92
N ASN A 50 23.71 6.33 4.26
CA ASN A 50 24.76 7.30 4.65
C ASN A 50 25.48 6.89 5.94
N ALA A 51 24.82 6.13 6.82
CA ALA A 51 25.43 5.55 8.01
C ALA A 51 26.19 4.24 7.74
N GLY A 52 26.35 3.83 6.47
CA GLY A 52 27.00 2.56 6.08
C GLY A 52 26.17 1.32 6.45
N GLN A 53 24.87 1.45 6.68
CA GLN A 53 23.96 0.37 7.07
C GLN A 53 23.06 -0.04 5.90
N SER A 54 22.55 -1.27 5.94
CA SER A 54 21.52 -1.72 5.01
C SER A 54 20.18 -1.00 5.28
N ALA A 55 19.59 -0.43 4.24
CA ALA A 55 18.26 0.17 4.31
C ALA A 55 17.20 -0.88 3.97
N VAL A 56 16.55 -1.44 4.99
CA VAL A 56 15.53 -2.49 4.86
C VAL A 56 14.14 -1.90 4.91
N ILE A 57 13.33 -2.18 3.88
CA ILE A 57 11.88 -1.98 3.90
C ILE A 57 11.26 -3.30 4.38
N ALA A 58 10.78 -3.35 5.62
CA ALA A 58 10.28 -4.56 6.24
C ALA A 58 8.78 -4.74 5.99
N GLU A 59 8.39 -5.88 5.40
CA GLU A 59 6.99 -6.14 5.00
C GLU A 59 6.18 -6.80 6.11
N ILE A 60 5.00 -6.24 6.40
CA ILE A 60 3.96 -6.79 7.29
C ILE A 60 2.84 -7.37 6.41
N LYS A 61 2.80 -8.70 6.34
CA LYS A 61 1.90 -9.46 5.47
C LYS A 61 1.33 -10.68 6.18
N GLN A 62 0.00 -10.81 6.17
CA GLN A 62 -0.70 -11.93 6.78
C GLN A 62 -0.76 -13.15 5.85
N ALA A 63 -1.10 -12.93 4.58
CA ALA A 63 -1.27 -13.99 3.59
C ALA A 63 -0.83 -13.56 2.19
N SER A 64 -0.68 -14.50 1.27
CA SER A 64 -0.51 -14.24 -0.15
C SER A 64 -1.19 -15.32 -1.01
N PRO A 65 -1.59 -15.00 -2.26
CA PRO A 65 -2.23 -15.99 -3.16
C PRO A 65 -1.39 -17.24 -3.43
N SER A 66 -0.06 -17.11 -3.39
CA SER A 66 0.86 -18.21 -3.72
C SER A 66 1.24 -19.08 -2.54
N LYS A 67 1.15 -18.56 -1.30
CA LYS A 67 1.61 -19.26 -0.08
C LYS A 67 0.52 -19.40 0.98
N GLY A 68 -0.69 -18.91 0.74
CA GLY A 68 -1.76 -18.91 1.73
C GLY A 68 -1.42 -18.02 2.95
N ILE A 69 -1.86 -18.45 4.13
CA ILE A 69 -1.62 -17.76 5.40
C ILE A 69 -0.16 -17.94 5.81
N LEU A 70 0.54 -16.83 6.01
CA LEU A 70 1.94 -16.78 6.45
C LEU A 70 2.04 -16.52 7.96
N ARG A 71 1.12 -15.73 8.50
CA ARG A 71 0.98 -15.41 9.93
C ARG A 71 -0.50 -15.25 10.25
N GLY A 72 -0.94 -15.86 11.34
CA GLY A 72 -2.34 -15.85 11.77
C GLY A 72 -2.84 -17.22 12.15
N LYS A 73 -4.15 -17.39 12.28
CA LYS A 73 -4.77 -18.67 12.54
C LYS A 73 -4.71 -19.55 11.28
N SER A 74 -3.97 -20.64 11.35
CA SER A 74 -3.98 -21.67 10.33
C SER A 74 -5.27 -22.49 10.42
N SER A 75 -5.78 -22.95 9.28
CA SER A 75 -6.83 -23.96 9.22
C SER A 75 -6.32 -25.36 9.54
N ASP A 76 -4.99 -25.54 9.54
CA ASP A 76 -4.32 -26.78 9.88
C ASP A 76 -4.04 -26.82 11.38
N PRO A 77 -4.60 -27.81 12.13
CA PRO A 77 -4.40 -27.93 13.57
C PRO A 77 -2.95 -28.17 14.02
N GLU A 78 -2.11 -28.69 13.12
CA GLU A 78 -0.69 -28.96 13.40
C GLU A 78 0.20 -27.74 13.19
N THR A 79 -0.31 -26.71 12.51
CA THR A 79 0.44 -25.47 12.29
C THR A 79 0.25 -24.51 13.48
N PRO A 80 1.34 -24.04 14.13
CA PRO A 80 1.24 -23.08 15.21
C PRO A 80 0.42 -21.86 14.80
N SER A 81 -0.65 -21.59 15.52
CA SER A 81 -1.51 -20.43 15.27
C SER A 81 -0.99 -19.23 16.05
N PHE A 82 -0.54 -18.21 15.34
CA PHE A 82 -0.11 -16.93 15.94
C PHE A 82 -1.15 -15.86 15.64
N GLU A 83 -1.43 -15.02 16.59
CA GLU A 83 -2.23 -13.84 16.34
C GLU A 83 -1.46 -12.89 15.41
N PHE A 84 -2.14 -12.35 14.37
CA PHE A 84 -1.53 -11.38 13.47
C PHE A 84 -1.66 -9.98 14.09
N LEU A 85 -0.57 -9.50 14.67
CA LEU A 85 -0.48 -8.24 15.41
C LEU A 85 0.45 -7.25 14.69
N PRO A 86 -0.05 -6.47 13.70
CA PRO A 86 0.77 -5.54 12.92
C PRO A 86 1.55 -4.53 13.77
N ALA A 87 0.97 -4.06 14.87
CA ALA A 87 1.63 -3.14 15.80
C ALA A 87 2.88 -3.75 16.45
N GLU A 88 2.80 -4.99 16.92
CA GLU A 88 3.93 -5.68 17.56
C GLU A 88 5.01 -6.07 16.54
N ILE A 89 4.60 -6.45 15.33
CA ILE A 89 5.53 -6.71 14.22
C ILE A 89 6.28 -5.42 13.87
N ALA A 90 5.58 -4.27 13.78
CA ALA A 90 6.18 -2.98 13.48
C ALA A 90 7.21 -2.56 14.53
N LYS A 91 6.88 -2.71 15.84
CA LYS A 91 7.83 -2.45 16.94
C LYS A 91 9.08 -3.32 16.82
N THR A 92 8.90 -4.60 16.53
CA THR A 92 10.01 -5.56 16.35
C THR A 92 10.90 -5.13 15.20
N TYR A 93 10.35 -4.78 14.04
CA TYR A 93 11.11 -4.32 12.89
C TYR A 93 11.87 -3.01 13.16
N ALA A 94 11.22 -2.07 13.86
CA ALA A 94 11.86 -0.82 14.26
C ALA A 94 13.04 -1.06 15.22
N LEU A 95 12.86 -1.92 16.23
CA LEU A 95 13.90 -2.28 17.20
C LEU A 95 15.12 -2.94 16.52
N HIS A 96 14.87 -3.73 15.47
CA HIS A 96 15.94 -4.42 14.73
C HIS A 96 16.46 -3.63 13.52
N GLY A 97 16.17 -2.33 13.46
CA GLY A 97 16.87 -1.41 12.56
C GLY A 97 16.30 -1.31 11.15
N ALA A 98 15.07 -1.75 10.88
CA ALA A 98 14.42 -1.46 9.61
C ALA A 98 14.42 0.07 9.33
N ALA A 99 14.53 0.45 8.06
CA ALA A 99 14.44 1.84 7.63
C ALA A 99 12.97 2.28 7.49
N CYS A 100 12.15 1.42 6.88
CA CYS A 100 10.75 1.67 6.57
C CYS A 100 9.93 0.41 6.75
N LEU A 101 8.60 0.57 6.77
CA LEU A 101 7.65 -0.54 6.74
C LEU A 101 6.91 -0.58 5.39
N SER A 102 6.49 -1.78 4.99
CA SER A 102 5.54 -2.01 3.90
C SER A 102 4.38 -2.83 4.44
N VAL A 103 3.15 -2.29 4.40
CA VAL A 103 1.98 -2.95 5.00
C VAL A 103 0.93 -3.25 3.95
N LEU A 104 0.56 -4.54 3.85
CA LEU A 104 -0.49 -4.99 2.93
C LEU A 104 -1.85 -4.45 3.38
N THR A 105 -2.56 -3.79 2.45
CA THR A 105 -3.92 -3.30 2.69
C THR A 105 -4.98 -3.99 1.81
N ASP A 106 -4.56 -4.80 0.84
CA ASP A 106 -5.47 -5.61 0.03
C ASP A 106 -6.15 -6.69 0.89
N LYS A 107 -7.51 -6.65 0.92
CA LYS A 107 -8.31 -7.52 1.79
C LYS A 107 -8.43 -8.93 1.26
N GLN A 108 -8.85 -9.08 0.00
CA GLN A 108 -9.29 -10.37 -0.52
C GLN A 108 -8.14 -11.34 -0.79
N PHE A 109 -7.03 -10.86 -1.29
CA PHE A 109 -5.93 -11.72 -1.76
C PHE A 109 -4.77 -11.81 -0.77
N PHE A 110 -4.62 -10.80 0.11
CA PHE A 110 -3.51 -10.72 1.05
C PHE A 110 -3.96 -10.67 2.52
N LEU A 111 -5.26 -10.70 2.79
CA LEU A 111 -5.87 -10.54 4.12
C LEU A 111 -5.36 -9.27 4.83
N GLY A 112 -5.07 -8.24 4.03
CA GLY A 112 -4.62 -6.94 4.51
C GLY A 112 -5.78 -6.05 4.96
N SER A 113 -5.44 -4.90 5.54
CA SER A 113 -6.46 -3.95 6.01
C SER A 113 -5.85 -2.55 6.20
N PRO A 114 -6.60 -1.47 5.96
CA PRO A 114 -6.21 -0.10 6.32
C PRO A 114 -5.84 0.02 7.80
N GLU A 115 -6.57 -0.64 8.67
CA GLU A 115 -6.36 -0.64 10.12
C GLU A 115 -4.99 -1.24 10.49
N TYR A 116 -4.47 -2.20 9.72
CA TYR A 116 -3.15 -2.76 9.92
C TYR A 116 -2.04 -1.74 9.64
N LEU A 117 -2.21 -0.93 8.57
CA LEU A 117 -1.29 0.15 8.27
C LEU A 117 -1.28 1.20 9.39
N GLN A 118 -2.46 1.63 9.84
CA GLN A 118 -2.61 2.61 10.91
C GLN A 118 -2.02 2.10 12.24
N ALA A 119 -2.28 0.84 12.58
CA ALA A 119 -1.73 0.20 13.78
C ALA A 119 -0.19 0.13 13.72
N ALA A 120 0.38 -0.31 12.61
CA ALA A 120 1.82 -0.37 12.41
C ALA A 120 2.47 1.02 12.50
N ARG A 121 1.87 2.03 11.83
CA ARG A 121 2.38 3.41 11.84
C ARG A 121 2.33 4.04 13.22
N THR A 122 1.28 3.78 14.00
CA THR A 122 1.12 4.30 15.36
C THR A 122 2.11 3.65 16.33
N ALA A 123 2.48 2.40 16.09
CA ALA A 123 3.33 1.61 16.98
C ALA A 123 4.82 2.00 16.98
N CYS A 124 5.30 2.69 15.93
CA CYS A 124 6.69 3.10 15.81
C CYS A 124 6.84 4.38 14.97
N SER A 125 8.07 4.92 14.90
CA SER A 125 8.38 6.14 14.14
C SER A 125 8.74 5.89 12.66
N LEU A 126 8.83 4.63 12.20
CA LEU A 126 9.19 4.32 10.83
C LEU A 126 8.13 4.81 9.84
N PRO A 127 8.54 5.34 8.66
CA PRO A 127 7.59 5.64 7.60
C PRO A 127 7.02 4.36 6.98
N VAL A 128 5.77 4.44 6.50
CA VAL A 128 4.99 3.28 6.08
C VAL A 128 4.52 3.42 4.64
N LEU A 129 4.83 2.41 3.83
CA LEU A 129 4.32 2.23 2.48
C LEU A 129 3.00 1.46 2.51
N ARG A 130 1.96 2.01 1.87
CA ARG A 130 0.74 1.27 1.54
C ARG A 130 1.03 0.28 0.41
N LYS A 131 1.03 -1.01 0.73
CA LYS A 131 1.22 -2.09 -0.25
C LYS A 131 -0.14 -2.58 -0.75
N ASP A 132 -0.54 -2.08 -1.91
CA ASP A 132 -1.84 -2.35 -2.52
C ASP A 132 -1.74 -2.23 -4.05
N PHE A 133 -2.83 -2.50 -4.77
CA PHE A 133 -2.97 -2.30 -6.23
C PHE A 133 -3.65 -0.96 -6.47
N ILE A 134 -2.84 0.08 -6.63
CA ILE A 134 -3.32 1.46 -6.87
C ILE A 134 -3.51 1.66 -8.37
N LEU A 135 -4.72 2.07 -8.77
CA LEU A 135 -5.17 2.23 -10.15
C LEU A 135 -5.71 3.63 -10.44
N GLU A 136 -6.21 4.33 -9.42
CA GLU A 136 -6.94 5.58 -9.56
C GLU A 136 -6.57 6.60 -8.47
N ASP A 137 -6.84 7.87 -8.76
CA ASP A 137 -6.65 9.02 -7.88
C ASP A 137 -7.37 8.90 -6.53
N TYR A 138 -8.55 8.28 -6.54
CA TYR A 138 -9.31 8.01 -5.33
C TYR A 138 -8.48 7.26 -4.27
N GLN A 139 -7.72 6.25 -4.70
CA GLN A 139 -6.89 5.45 -3.80
C GLN A 139 -5.66 6.22 -3.29
N ILE A 140 -5.18 7.24 -4.03
CA ILE A 140 -4.12 8.14 -3.56
C ILE A 140 -4.63 8.97 -2.37
N ALA A 141 -5.80 9.60 -2.50
CA ALA A 141 -6.43 10.33 -1.40
C ALA A 141 -6.74 9.41 -0.21
N GLU A 142 -7.23 8.20 -0.48
CA GLU A 142 -7.49 7.18 0.53
C GLU A 142 -6.21 6.77 1.29
N ALA A 143 -5.10 6.54 0.56
CA ALA A 143 -3.79 6.23 1.16
C ALA A 143 -3.34 7.34 2.12
N ARG A 144 -3.55 8.58 1.71
CA ARG A 144 -3.19 9.73 2.54
C ARG A 144 -4.04 9.83 3.81
N VAL A 145 -5.36 9.59 3.71
CA VAL A 145 -6.28 9.59 4.86
C VAL A 145 -5.93 8.48 5.87
N MET A 146 -5.55 7.30 5.39
CA MET A 146 -5.06 6.24 6.27
C MET A 146 -3.64 6.50 6.80
N GLN A 147 -3.04 7.64 6.46
CA GLN A 147 -1.72 8.11 6.88
C GLN A 147 -0.56 7.30 6.30
N ALA A 148 -0.69 6.76 5.10
CA ALA A 148 0.47 6.25 4.37
C ALA A 148 1.48 7.37 4.11
N ASP A 149 2.76 7.03 4.17
CA ASP A 149 3.88 7.93 3.91
C ASP A 149 4.44 7.71 2.49
N CYS A 150 4.16 6.53 1.92
CA CYS A 150 4.57 6.12 0.58
C CYS A 150 3.49 5.21 -0.03
N ILE A 151 3.43 5.17 -1.36
CA ILE A 151 2.57 4.27 -2.13
C ILE A 151 3.39 3.45 -3.12
N LEU A 152 2.78 2.41 -3.70
CA LEU A 152 3.36 1.59 -4.77
C LEU A 152 2.51 1.69 -6.03
N LEU A 153 3.13 2.04 -7.16
CA LEU A 153 2.52 1.93 -8.49
C LEU A 153 3.10 0.70 -9.22
N ILE A 154 2.24 -0.26 -9.54
CA ILE A 154 2.62 -1.53 -10.15
C ILE A 154 2.50 -1.43 -11.67
N VAL A 155 3.61 -1.28 -12.39
CA VAL A 155 3.66 -1.09 -13.85
C VAL A 155 2.81 -2.13 -14.60
N SER A 156 2.92 -3.41 -14.24
CA SER A 156 2.16 -4.47 -14.91
C SER A 156 0.63 -4.35 -14.75
N ALA A 157 0.15 -3.69 -13.70
CA ALA A 157 -1.27 -3.40 -13.54
C ALA A 157 -1.77 -2.41 -14.60
N PHE A 158 -1.01 -1.35 -14.84
CA PHE A 158 -1.36 -0.33 -15.85
C PHE A 158 -1.24 -0.86 -17.28
N LEU A 159 -0.26 -1.71 -17.57
CA LEU A 159 -0.12 -2.35 -18.88
C LEU A 159 -1.31 -3.25 -19.20
N LEU A 160 -1.77 -4.06 -18.24
CA LEU A 160 -2.95 -4.93 -18.40
C LEU A 160 -4.24 -4.15 -18.62
N GLU A 161 -4.41 -3.03 -17.93
CA GLU A 161 -5.59 -2.17 -18.13
C GLU A 161 -5.63 -1.53 -19.51
N ASN A 162 -4.47 -1.24 -20.09
CA ASN A 162 -4.39 -0.64 -21.42
C ASN A 162 -4.80 -1.61 -22.52
N GLU A 163 -4.61 -2.92 -22.35
CA GLU A 163 -5.07 -3.94 -23.30
C GLU A 163 -6.61 -3.98 -23.44
N THR A 164 -7.33 -3.47 -22.44
CA THR A 164 -8.81 -3.52 -22.39
C THR A 164 -9.48 -2.20 -22.81
N HIS A 165 -8.73 -1.13 -23.01
CA HIS A 165 -9.28 0.19 -23.35
C HIS A 165 -8.58 0.74 -24.60
N SER A 166 -9.36 1.20 -25.59
CA SER A 166 -8.87 1.94 -26.76
C SER A 166 -8.24 3.26 -26.28
N ALA A 167 -6.92 3.33 -26.27
CA ALA A 167 -6.18 4.43 -25.70
C ALA A 167 -6.32 5.73 -26.53
N LYS A 168 -6.79 6.80 -25.91
CA LYS A 168 -6.51 8.15 -26.39
C LYS A 168 -5.01 8.42 -26.23
N PRO A 169 -4.37 9.26 -27.10
CA PRO A 169 -2.93 9.54 -27.03
C PRO A 169 -2.42 9.97 -25.65
N ASP A 170 -3.23 10.67 -24.84
CA ASP A 170 -2.87 11.22 -23.53
C ASP A 170 -3.28 10.33 -22.35
N SER A 171 -3.67 9.08 -22.61
CA SER A 171 -4.18 8.16 -21.57
C SER A 171 -3.38 6.85 -21.45
N GLY A 172 -2.17 6.81 -22.00
CA GLY A 172 -1.31 5.63 -21.91
C GLY A 172 -0.91 5.28 -20.46
N PRO A 173 -0.45 4.04 -20.23
CA PRO A 173 -0.10 3.54 -18.89
C PRO A 173 0.88 4.46 -18.14
N LEU A 174 1.93 4.91 -18.82
CA LEU A 174 2.93 5.80 -18.23
C LEU A 174 2.34 7.15 -17.81
N MET A 175 1.49 7.75 -18.67
CA MET A 175 0.87 9.04 -18.36
C MET A 175 -0.08 8.94 -17.16
N ARG A 176 -0.81 7.80 -17.05
CA ARG A 176 -1.65 7.55 -15.86
C ARG A 176 -0.82 7.42 -14.60
N MET A 177 0.30 6.69 -14.65
CA MET A 177 1.23 6.55 -13.53
C MET A 177 1.80 7.89 -13.10
N LEU A 178 2.27 8.72 -14.04
CA LEU A 178 2.79 10.06 -13.77
C LEU A 178 1.77 10.95 -13.07
N LYS A 179 0.51 10.96 -13.51
CA LYS A 179 -0.56 11.72 -12.85
C LYS A 179 -0.80 11.26 -11.41
N LEU A 180 -0.75 9.96 -11.15
CA LEU A 180 -0.91 9.41 -9.80
C LEU A 180 0.29 9.74 -8.92
N GLU A 181 1.50 9.69 -9.46
CA GLU A 181 2.73 10.10 -8.79
C GLU A 181 2.69 11.59 -8.42
N GLU A 182 2.34 12.47 -9.36
CA GLU A 182 2.18 13.92 -9.12
C GLU A 182 1.16 14.20 -8.01
N LEU A 183 0.02 13.50 -8.03
CA LEU A 183 -0.99 13.62 -6.98
C LEU A 183 -0.45 13.14 -5.63
N ALA A 184 0.24 12.01 -5.57
CA ALA A 184 0.84 11.51 -4.34
C ALA A 184 1.85 12.50 -3.75
N HIS A 185 2.75 13.03 -4.58
CA HIS A 185 3.71 14.06 -4.18
C HIS A 185 3.02 15.34 -3.70
N SER A 186 1.93 15.78 -4.37
CA SER A 186 1.15 16.95 -3.94
C SER A 186 0.49 16.78 -2.57
N LEU A 187 0.27 15.54 -2.15
CA LEU A 187 -0.24 15.18 -0.82
C LEU A 187 0.90 14.82 0.16
N GLY A 188 2.16 14.98 -0.23
CA GLY A 188 3.34 14.78 0.60
C GLY A 188 3.80 13.32 0.73
N MET A 189 3.25 12.38 -0.05
CA MET A 189 3.68 10.97 -0.05
C MET A 189 4.78 10.72 -1.09
N SER A 190 5.70 9.79 -0.78
CA SER A 190 6.63 9.22 -1.75
C SER A 190 5.97 8.15 -2.63
N VAL A 191 6.61 7.81 -3.79
CA VAL A 191 6.15 6.77 -4.71
C VAL A 191 7.29 5.81 -5.03
#